data_c394fa544dd37668cfef82de867d2464
#
_entry.id   c394fa544dd37668cfef82de867d2464
#
_cell.length_a   1.000
_cell.length_b   1.000
_cell.length_c   1.000
_cell.angle_alpha   90.00
_cell.angle_beta   90.00
_cell.angle_gamma   90.00
#
_symmetry.space_group_name_H-M   'P 1'
#
loop_
_entity.id
_entity.type
_entity.pdbx_description
1 polymer ?
#
loop_
_entity_poly.entity_id
_entity_poly.type
_entity_poly.pdbx_seq_one_letter_code
_entity_poly.pdbx_strand_id
1 'polypeptide(L)'
;MSGIEEALNKSRLDTLWTKVVNDLRSRRLDGCKEFYIATRWSVHDPIGKLQQLYAGNPRARFIAIPALTDDGKSNFLFTVNGFSEKYFNDAKESMDEISFNCLYQQKPVEREDYFYHQIS
;
A
#
# COMPACT_ATOMS: atom_id res chain seq x y z
N MET A 1 13.86 -7.37 -11.56
CA MET A 1 13.23 -6.73 -10.83
C MET A 1 12.44 -7.17 -10.17
N SER A 2 12.37 -7.22 -9.42
CA SER A 2 11.65 -7.67 -8.53
C SER A 2 10.58 -6.86 -8.05
N GLY A 3 10.67 -5.68 -7.90
CA GLY A 3 9.74 -4.76 -7.30
C GLY A 3 8.29 -5.21 -7.25
N ILE A 4 7.51 -4.82 -8.25
CA ILE A 4 6.08 -5.07 -8.29
C ILE A 4 5.73 -6.54 -8.47
N GLU A 5 6.47 -7.25 -9.33
CA GLU A 5 6.18 -8.66 -9.57
C GLU A 5 6.33 -9.49 -8.31
N GLU A 6 7.39 -9.28 -7.56
CA GLU A 6 7.57 -9.98 -6.28
C GLU A 6 6.53 -9.55 -5.26
N ALA A 7 6.24 -8.26 -5.19
CA ALA A 7 5.26 -7.74 -4.25
C ALA A 7 3.85 -8.24 -4.53
N LEU A 8 3.52 -8.57 -5.78
CA LEU A 8 2.22 -9.12 -6.15
C LEU A 8 2.14 -10.62 -5.98
N ASN A 9 3.25 -11.30 -5.69
CA ASN A 9 3.25 -12.74 -5.46
C ASN A 9 2.76 -13.03 -4.04
N LYS A 10 1.55 -13.58 -3.95
CA LYS A 10 0.90 -13.85 -2.67
C LYS A 10 1.74 -14.78 -1.79
N SER A 11 2.34 -15.81 -2.37
CA SER A 11 3.14 -16.77 -1.61
C SER A 11 4.36 -16.11 -0.95
N ARG A 12 5.03 -15.24 -1.68
CA ARG A 12 6.17 -14.50 -1.13
C ARG A 12 5.74 -13.51 -0.04
N LEU A 13 4.60 -12.87 -0.24
CA LEU A 13 4.07 -11.94 0.76
C LEU A 13 3.63 -12.66 2.03
N ASP A 14 3.05 -13.85 1.90
CA ASP A 14 2.70 -14.66 3.06
C ASP A 14 3.96 -15.12 3.81
N THR A 15 5.03 -15.44 3.09
CA THR A 15 6.33 -15.77 3.71
C THR A 15 6.90 -14.55 4.43
N LEU A 16 6.84 -13.38 3.81
CA LEU A 16 7.29 -12.13 4.45
C LEU A 16 6.50 -11.85 5.73
N TRP A 17 5.19 -12.04 5.70
CA TRP A 17 4.36 -11.85 6.88
C TRP A 17 4.75 -12.80 8.01
N THR A 18 5.04 -14.06 7.67
CA THR A 18 5.52 -15.03 8.66
C THR A 18 6.81 -14.55 9.32
N LYS A 19 7.74 -13.98 8.54
CA LYS A 19 8.95 -13.40 9.08
C LYS A 19 8.67 -12.21 9.99
N VAL A 20 7.76 -11.33 9.60
CA VAL A 20 7.38 -10.18 10.42
C VAL A 20 6.86 -10.67 11.79
N VAL A 21 5.99 -11.66 11.78
CA VAL A 21 5.44 -12.21 13.02
C VAL A 21 6.52 -12.83 13.87
N ASN A 22 7.38 -13.69 13.29
CA ASN A 22 8.33 -14.47 14.06
C ASN A 22 9.54 -13.66 14.49
N ASP A 23 10.03 -12.76 13.64
CA ASP A 23 11.30 -12.07 13.87
C ASP A 23 11.14 -10.70 14.53
N LEU A 24 10.03 -10.03 14.27
CA LEU A 24 9.82 -8.67 14.77
C LEU A 24 8.74 -8.62 15.85
N ARG A 25 7.54 -9.06 15.53
CA ARG A 25 6.41 -8.92 16.45
C ARG A 25 6.56 -9.82 17.69
N SER A 26 7.22 -10.95 17.56
CA SER A 26 7.45 -11.85 18.70
C SER A 26 8.36 -11.24 19.75
N ARG A 27 9.13 -10.21 19.40
CA ARG A 27 10.09 -9.57 20.31
C ARG A 27 9.53 -8.32 20.97
N ARG A 28 8.31 -7.94 20.63
CA ARG A 28 7.72 -6.75 21.24
C ARG A 28 7.37 -7.01 22.70
N LEU A 29 7.49 -5.96 23.50
CA LEU A 29 7.09 -6.01 24.90
C LEU A 29 5.62 -5.72 25.05
N ASP A 30 5.04 -6.18 26.15
CA ASP A 30 3.65 -5.92 26.47
C ASP A 30 3.41 -4.41 26.61
N GLY A 31 2.33 -3.92 26.01
CA GLY A 31 2.00 -2.49 26.05
C GLY A 31 2.80 -1.63 25.07
N CYS A 32 3.66 -2.20 24.25
CA CYS A 32 4.40 -1.42 23.27
C CYS A 32 3.48 -0.90 22.16
N LYS A 33 3.91 0.19 21.52
CA LYS A 33 3.24 0.73 20.35
C LYS A 33 3.98 0.31 19.09
N GLU A 34 3.22 0.00 18.05
CA GLU A 34 3.79 -0.41 16.76
C GLU A 34 3.38 0.60 15.70
N PHE A 35 4.37 1.03 14.92
CA PHE A 35 4.14 1.94 13.79
C PHE A 35 4.69 1.28 12.54
N TYR A 36 3.85 1.12 11.53
CA TYR A 36 4.23 0.55 10.24
C TYR A 36 4.03 1.59 9.16
N ILE A 37 5.10 1.92 8.46
CA ILE A 37 5.08 2.91 7.38
C ILE A 37 5.52 2.19 6.12
N ALA A 38 4.65 2.16 5.13
CA ALA A 38 4.94 1.44 3.89
C ALA A 38 4.12 1.95 2.73
N THR A 39 4.62 1.72 1.53
CA THR A 39 3.86 1.86 0.30
C THR A 39 3.08 0.57 0.07
N ARG A 40 1.82 0.69 -0.35
CA ARG A 40 0.97 -0.48 -0.57
C ARG A 40 1.24 -1.06 -1.95
N TRP A 41 1.66 -2.32 -1.99
CA TRP A 41 1.93 -3.02 -3.24
C TRP A 41 0.89 -4.08 -3.57
N SER A 42 0.23 -4.60 -2.56
CA SER A 42 -0.73 -5.69 -2.72
C SER A 42 -1.65 -5.73 -1.51
N VAL A 43 -2.84 -6.29 -1.68
CA VAL A 43 -3.74 -6.55 -0.55
C VAL A 43 -3.17 -7.60 0.41
N HIS A 44 -2.17 -8.36 -0.04
CA HIS A 44 -1.51 -9.39 0.78
C HIS A 44 -0.21 -8.92 1.43
N ASP A 45 0.15 -7.64 1.30
CA ASP A 45 1.34 -7.10 1.93
C ASP A 45 1.18 -7.05 3.47
N PRO A 46 2.25 -6.79 4.23
CA PRO A 46 2.16 -6.76 5.69
C PRO A 46 1.10 -5.80 6.23
N ILE A 47 0.91 -4.64 5.60
CA ILE A 47 -0.15 -3.71 6.01
C ILE A 47 -1.53 -4.36 5.80
N GLY A 48 -1.74 -5.05 4.67
CA GLY A 48 -2.97 -5.78 4.42
C GLY A 48 -3.24 -6.87 5.44
N LYS A 49 -2.18 -7.59 5.84
CA LYS A 49 -2.31 -8.61 6.89
C LYS A 49 -2.69 -7.98 8.22
N LEU A 50 -2.10 -6.85 8.56
CA LEU A 50 -2.45 -6.12 9.78
C LEU A 50 -3.89 -5.61 9.72
N GLN A 51 -4.36 -5.14 8.58
CA GLN A 51 -5.74 -4.71 8.42
C GLN A 51 -6.71 -5.86 8.67
N GLN A 52 -6.42 -7.05 8.17
CA GLN A 52 -7.24 -8.22 8.41
C GLN A 52 -7.20 -8.63 9.89
N LEU A 53 -6.03 -8.64 10.48
CA LEU A 53 -5.84 -9.06 11.86
C LEU A 53 -6.55 -8.15 12.87
N TYR A 54 -6.51 -6.85 12.62
CA TYR A 54 -7.04 -5.86 13.56
C TYR A 54 -8.33 -5.20 13.07
N ALA A 55 -9.03 -5.82 12.13
CA ALA A 55 -10.31 -5.29 11.67
C ALA A 55 -11.27 -5.06 12.85
N GLY A 56 -11.78 -3.85 12.97
CA GLY A 56 -12.69 -3.50 14.04
C GLY A 56 -12.06 -3.23 15.41
N ASN A 57 -10.72 -3.36 15.52
CA ASN A 57 -10.04 -3.10 16.79
C ASN A 57 -9.82 -1.58 16.96
N PRO A 58 -10.38 -0.94 18.00
CA PRO A 58 -10.24 0.51 18.17
C PRO A 58 -8.81 0.96 18.49
N ARG A 59 -7.93 0.05 18.89
CA ARG A 59 -6.52 0.38 19.16
C ARG A 59 -5.68 0.42 17.91
N ALA A 60 -6.18 -0.07 16.78
CA ALA A 60 -5.47 -0.07 15.51
C ALA A 60 -6.01 1.06 14.63
N ARG A 61 -5.09 1.83 14.05
CA ARG A 61 -5.45 2.91 13.14
C ARG A 61 -4.71 2.73 11.83
N PHE A 62 -5.44 2.78 10.72
CA PHE A 62 -4.87 2.66 9.38
C PHE A 62 -5.10 3.97 8.64
N ILE A 63 -4.01 4.61 8.27
CA ILE A 63 -4.03 5.90 7.60
C ILE A 63 -3.44 5.72 6.21
N ALA A 64 -4.22 6.01 5.18
CA ALA A 64 -3.75 5.99 3.79
C ALA A 64 -3.73 7.42 3.28
N ILE A 65 -2.59 7.84 2.74
CA ILE A 65 -2.42 9.20 2.20
C ILE A 65 -2.18 9.07 0.71
N PRO A 66 -3.21 9.30 -0.11
CA PRO A 66 -3.02 9.28 -1.56
C PRO A 66 -2.30 10.54 -2.03
N ALA A 67 -1.58 10.44 -3.14
CA ALA A 67 -0.88 11.58 -3.71
C ALA A 67 -1.84 12.63 -4.29
N LEU A 68 -2.92 12.17 -4.90
CA LEU A 68 -3.96 13.04 -5.46
C LEU A 68 -5.28 12.84 -4.72
N THR A 69 -5.96 13.94 -4.46
CA THR A 69 -7.31 13.90 -3.89
C THR A 69 -8.33 13.51 -4.98
N ASP A 70 -9.59 13.29 -4.57
CA ASP A 70 -10.64 12.88 -5.50
C ASP A 70 -10.90 13.91 -6.60
N ASP A 71 -10.65 15.19 -6.33
CA ASP A 71 -10.80 16.25 -7.31
C ASP A 71 -9.53 16.54 -8.12
N GLY A 72 -8.53 15.66 -8.02
CA GLY A 72 -7.31 15.73 -8.83
C GLY A 72 -6.27 16.71 -8.32
N LYS A 73 -6.41 17.20 -7.10
CA LYS A 73 -5.44 18.11 -6.49
C LYS A 73 -4.35 17.34 -5.75
N SER A 74 -3.16 17.93 -5.67
CA SER A 74 -2.10 17.35 -4.83
C SER A 74 -2.52 17.36 -3.37
N ASN A 75 -2.26 16.25 -2.69
CA ASN A 75 -2.56 16.12 -1.27
C ASN A 75 -1.41 16.63 -0.39
N PHE A 76 -0.41 17.24 -0.97
CA PHE A 76 0.76 17.75 -0.25
C PHE A 76 0.79 19.26 -0.27
N LEU A 77 1.24 19.83 0.84
CA LEU A 77 1.41 21.29 0.93
C LEU A 77 2.59 21.77 0.08
N PHE A 78 3.61 20.94 -0.03
CA PHE A 78 4.78 21.26 -0.85
C PHE A 78 4.52 20.79 -2.28
N THR A 79 4.38 21.71 -3.19
CA THR A 79 4.19 21.40 -4.60
C THR A 79 5.43 21.67 -5.45
N VAL A 80 6.54 22.05 -4.79
CA VAL A 80 7.82 22.29 -5.45
C VAL A 80 8.62 20.98 -5.44
N ASN A 81 9.35 20.72 -6.52
CA ASN A 81 10.27 19.57 -6.61
C ASN A 81 9.59 18.21 -6.51
N GLY A 82 8.45 18.05 -7.16
CA GLY A 82 7.88 16.74 -7.35
C GLY A 82 6.62 16.42 -6.58
N PHE A 83 6.05 17.39 -5.87
CA PHE A 83 4.79 17.17 -5.16
C PHE A 83 3.61 17.92 -5.77
N SER A 84 3.77 18.41 -7.02
CA SER A 84 2.72 19.12 -7.74
C SER A 84 1.74 18.14 -8.41
N GLU A 85 0.56 18.65 -8.74
CA GLU A 85 -0.41 17.89 -9.53
C GLU A 85 0.18 17.45 -10.88
N LYS A 86 0.95 18.33 -11.51
CA LYS A 86 1.59 18.01 -12.77
C LYS A 86 2.53 16.82 -12.63
N TYR A 87 3.33 16.78 -11.60
CA TYR A 87 4.25 15.66 -11.35
C TYR A 87 3.48 14.35 -11.22
N PHE A 88 2.42 14.33 -10.42
CA PHE A 88 1.65 13.12 -10.19
C PHE A 88 0.86 12.69 -11.44
N ASN A 89 0.35 13.64 -12.21
CA ASN A 89 -0.34 13.31 -13.46
C ASN A 89 0.63 12.80 -14.52
N ASP A 90 1.83 13.33 -14.59
CA ASP A 90 2.87 12.81 -15.48
C ASP A 90 3.26 11.36 -15.10
N ALA A 91 3.37 11.08 -13.80
CA ALA A 91 3.61 9.74 -13.33
C ALA A 91 2.46 8.79 -13.69
N LYS A 92 1.22 9.27 -13.55
CA LYS A 92 0.03 8.49 -13.89
C LYS A 92 0.00 8.11 -15.37
N GLU A 93 0.40 9.02 -16.25
CA GLU A 93 0.46 8.75 -17.68
C GLU A 93 1.53 7.75 -18.06
N SER A 94 2.64 7.71 -17.34
CA SER A 94 3.77 6.85 -17.67
C SER A 94 3.72 5.48 -17.01
N MET A 95 2.77 5.22 -16.12
CA MET A 95 2.65 3.97 -15.36
C MET A 95 1.33 3.27 -15.68
N ASP A 96 1.30 1.96 -15.50
CA ASP A 96 0.03 1.26 -15.53
C ASP A 96 -0.82 1.64 -14.31
N GLU A 97 -2.13 1.48 -14.44
CA GLU A 97 -3.08 1.92 -13.41
C GLU A 97 -2.87 1.21 -12.07
N ILE A 98 -2.60 -0.10 -12.11
CA ILE A 98 -2.37 -0.86 -10.88
C ILE A 98 -1.16 -0.31 -10.12
N SER A 99 -0.05 -0.08 -10.82
CA SER A 99 1.18 0.43 -10.20
C SER A 99 0.99 1.82 -9.63
N PHE A 100 0.33 2.70 -10.38
CA PHE A 100 0.06 4.05 -9.88
C PHE A 100 -0.80 4.02 -8.62
N ASN A 101 -1.86 3.22 -8.64
CA ASN A 101 -2.75 3.13 -7.47
C ASN A 101 -2.03 2.56 -6.25
N CYS A 102 -1.12 1.60 -6.44
CA CYS A 102 -0.33 1.08 -5.34
C CYS A 102 0.65 2.11 -4.80
N LEU A 103 1.47 2.70 -5.68
CA LEU A 103 2.57 3.56 -5.26
C LEU A 103 2.12 4.92 -4.77
N TYR A 104 1.17 5.53 -5.47
CA TYR A 104 0.82 6.93 -5.20
C TYR A 104 -0.52 7.09 -4.51
N GLN A 105 -1.47 6.20 -4.75
CA GLN A 105 -2.81 6.34 -4.17
C GLN A 105 -3.07 5.40 -2.99
N GLN A 106 -2.14 4.53 -2.67
CA GLN A 106 -2.24 3.57 -1.57
C GLN A 106 -3.49 2.69 -1.69
N LYS A 107 -3.82 2.29 -2.93
CA LYS A 107 -5.02 1.49 -3.23
C LYS A 107 -4.63 0.20 -3.94
N PRO A 108 -4.06 -0.78 -3.22
CA PRO A 108 -3.76 -2.07 -3.83
C PRO A 108 -5.05 -2.83 -4.12
N VAL A 109 -5.02 -3.63 -5.18
CA VAL A 109 -6.16 -4.48 -5.56
C VAL A 109 -5.64 -5.90 -5.81
N GLU A 110 -6.55 -6.87 -5.73
CA GLU A 110 -6.24 -8.20 -6.21
C GLU A 110 -6.12 -8.13 -7.73
N ARG A 111 -5.00 -8.65 -8.25
CA ARG A 111 -4.74 -8.58 -9.68
C ARG A 111 -5.80 -9.33 -10.49
N GLU A 112 -6.28 -10.45 -9.96
CA GLU A 112 -7.35 -11.21 -10.61
C GLU A 112 -8.63 -10.40 -10.67
N ASP A 113 -9.02 -9.76 -9.57
CA ASP A 113 -10.22 -8.93 -9.53
C ASP A 113 -10.12 -7.78 -10.53
N TYR A 114 -8.93 -7.17 -10.64
CA TYR A 114 -8.71 -6.11 -11.60
C TYR A 114 -8.98 -6.57 -13.04
N PHE A 115 -8.45 -7.73 -13.41
CA PHE A 115 -8.66 -8.26 -14.76
C PHE A 115 -10.11 -8.62 -15.02
N TYR A 116 -10.82 -9.17 -14.04
CA TYR A 116 -12.25 -9.42 -14.20
C TYR A 116 -13.03 -8.14 -14.46
N HIS A 117 -12.75 -7.09 -13.75
CA HIS A 117 -13.40 -5.79 -13.94
C HIS A 117 -13.06 -5.19 -15.30
N GLN A 118 -11.85 -5.42 -15.82
CA GLN A 118 -11.47 -4.94 -17.14
C GLN A 118 -12.16 -5.69 -18.28
N ILE A 119 -12.46 -6.96 -18.08
CA ILE A 119 -13.06 -7.81 -19.08
C ILE A 119 -14.58 -7.62 -19.13
N SER A 120 -15.20 -7.42 -18.02
CA SER A 120 -16.63 -7.20 -17.94
C SER A 120 -16.96 -5.77 -18.34
#